data_6cc75684c10c5fdfa1ee6101caef8f7d
#
_entry.id   6cc75684c10c5fdfa1ee6101caef8f7d
#
_cell.length_a   1.000
_cell.length_b   1.000
_cell.length_c   1.000
_cell.angle_alpha   90.00
_cell.angle_beta   90.00
_cell.angle_gamma   90.00
#
_symmetry.space_group_name_H-M   'P 1'
#
loop_
_entity.id
_entity.type
_entity.pdbx_description
1 polymer ?
#
loop_
_entity_poly.entity_id
_entity_poly.type
_entity_poly.pdbx_seq_one_letter_code
_entity_poly.pdbx_strand_id
1 'polypeptide(L)'
;MEESLTQNLTESIKNVLGLKEISPAQLSPLVLAYIGDSIFDLVIKTYLLDTKGNMQVNKLNRFASNIVKAQSQSEMIGIIEPLLSPAEEAVYKRGRNAKSYTSAKNASISDYRRATGFEALMGYLYLEGEYERMIQLIKAGLDRKNRILSAKY
;
A
#
# COMPACT_ATOMS: atom_id res chain seq x y z
N MET A 1 -3.47 -12.50 28.29
CA MET A 1 -4.62 -11.59 28.33
C MET A 1 -4.45 -10.40 27.38
N GLU A 2 -3.31 -9.77 27.36
CA GLU A 2 -3.04 -8.72 26.38
C GLU A 2 -2.97 -9.27 24.95
N GLU A 3 -2.51 -10.51 24.77
CA GLU A 3 -2.44 -11.16 23.46
C GLU A 3 -3.81 -11.35 22.80
N SER A 4 -4.87 -11.54 23.60
CA SER A 4 -6.21 -11.70 23.03
C SER A 4 -6.82 -10.38 22.54
N LEU A 5 -6.32 -9.25 23.05
CA LEU A 5 -6.77 -7.92 22.65
C LEU A 5 -6.04 -7.40 21.40
N THR A 6 -4.95 -8.06 21.00
CA THR A 6 -4.13 -7.65 19.85
C THR A 6 -4.34 -8.53 18.62
N GLN A 7 -5.33 -9.43 18.67
CA GLN A 7 -5.64 -10.26 17.49
C GLN A 7 -6.07 -9.35 16.34
N ASN A 8 -5.26 -9.34 15.29
CA ASN A 8 -5.46 -8.46 14.15
C ASN A 8 -6.31 -9.12 13.08
N LEU A 9 -6.70 -8.34 12.09
CA LEU A 9 -7.55 -8.81 11.00
C LEU A 9 -6.95 -10.02 10.27
N THR A 10 -5.66 -9.98 9.97
CA THR A 10 -4.99 -11.07 9.25
C THR A 10 -5.04 -12.38 10.04
N GLU A 11 -4.76 -12.32 11.33
CA GLU A 11 -4.85 -13.49 12.20
C GLU A 11 -6.28 -14.00 12.32
N SER A 12 -7.25 -13.10 12.43
CA SER A 12 -8.66 -13.48 12.45
C SER A 12 -9.07 -14.21 11.18
N ILE A 13 -8.63 -13.71 10.01
CA ILE A 13 -8.91 -14.35 8.72
C ILE A 13 -8.30 -15.75 8.69
N LYS A 14 -7.03 -15.87 9.08
CA LYS A 14 -6.35 -17.16 9.10
C LYS A 14 -7.02 -18.17 10.04
N ASN A 15 -7.33 -17.73 11.25
CA ASN A 15 -7.89 -18.60 12.27
C ASN A 15 -9.30 -19.06 11.93
N VAL A 16 -10.17 -18.14 11.54
CA VAL A 16 -11.57 -18.47 11.26
C VAL A 16 -11.68 -19.33 10.01
N LEU A 17 -10.89 -19.03 8.97
CA LEU A 17 -10.93 -19.79 7.71
C LEU A 17 -10.03 -21.03 7.73
N GLY A 18 -9.27 -21.26 8.81
CA GLY A 18 -8.42 -22.42 8.92
C GLY A 18 -7.28 -22.46 7.92
N LEU A 19 -6.68 -21.30 7.64
CA LEU A 19 -5.65 -21.18 6.62
C LEU A 19 -4.28 -21.60 7.16
N LYS A 20 -3.45 -22.11 6.25
CA LYS A 20 -2.07 -22.45 6.57
C LYS A 20 -1.21 -21.17 6.63
N GLU A 21 -0.17 -21.21 7.44
CA GLU A 21 0.83 -20.15 7.48
C GLU A 21 1.56 -20.08 6.14
N ILE A 22 1.63 -18.87 5.58
CA ILE A 22 2.37 -18.59 4.35
C ILE A 22 3.42 -17.55 4.69
N SER A 23 4.70 -17.89 4.43
CA SER A 23 5.77 -16.91 4.60
C SER A 23 5.73 -15.90 3.46
N PRO A 24 5.60 -14.59 3.74
CA PRO A 24 5.63 -13.57 2.70
C PRO A 24 6.88 -13.62 1.83
N ALA A 25 8.02 -14.02 2.41
CA ALA A 25 9.27 -14.15 1.65
C ALA A 25 9.21 -15.20 0.54
N GLN A 26 8.27 -16.14 0.63
CA GLN A 26 8.09 -17.20 -0.38
C GLN A 26 7.14 -16.80 -1.50
N LEU A 27 6.44 -15.67 -1.34
CA LEU A 27 5.50 -15.20 -2.35
C LEU A 27 6.22 -14.38 -3.41
N SER A 28 5.75 -14.49 -4.66
CA SER A 28 6.31 -13.68 -5.74
C SER A 28 5.95 -12.19 -5.51
N PRO A 29 6.77 -11.27 -6.05
CA PRO A 29 6.47 -9.85 -5.91
C PRO A 29 5.10 -9.45 -6.46
N LEU A 30 4.65 -10.08 -7.54
CA LEU A 30 3.34 -9.76 -8.13
C LEU A 30 2.19 -10.25 -7.26
N VAL A 31 2.37 -11.37 -6.55
CA VAL A 31 1.38 -11.85 -5.57
C VAL A 31 1.33 -10.93 -4.36
N LEU A 32 2.49 -10.46 -3.89
CA LEU A 32 2.53 -9.45 -2.82
C LEU A 32 1.83 -8.16 -3.25
N ALA A 33 2.05 -7.71 -4.48
CA ALA A 33 1.39 -6.53 -5.02
C ALA A 33 -0.13 -6.72 -5.12
N TYR A 34 -0.57 -7.92 -5.45
CA TYR A 34 -2.00 -8.24 -5.54
C TYR A 34 -2.72 -7.97 -4.20
N ILE A 35 -2.18 -8.47 -3.09
CA ILE A 35 -2.79 -8.21 -1.78
C ILE A 35 -2.50 -6.78 -1.31
N GLY A 36 -1.34 -6.23 -1.66
CA GLY A 36 -0.96 -4.87 -1.31
C GLY A 36 -1.87 -3.81 -1.91
N ASP A 37 -2.32 -4.00 -3.14
CA ASP A 37 -3.31 -3.13 -3.78
C ASP A 37 -4.58 -3.02 -2.93
N SER A 38 -5.08 -4.15 -2.46
CA SER A 38 -6.31 -4.20 -1.66
C SER A 38 -6.15 -3.53 -0.31
N ILE A 39 -5.05 -3.80 0.40
CA ILE A 39 -4.88 -3.23 1.74
C ILE A 39 -4.59 -1.72 1.65
N PHE A 40 -3.84 -1.27 0.66
CA PHE A 40 -3.60 0.16 0.46
C PHE A 40 -4.92 0.88 0.17
N ASP A 41 -5.73 0.32 -0.72
CA ASP A 41 -7.05 0.87 -1.03
C ASP A 41 -7.93 0.99 0.21
N LEU A 42 -7.93 -0.03 1.06
CA LEU A 42 -8.69 -0.02 2.31
C LEU A 42 -8.21 1.09 3.26
N VAL A 43 -6.90 1.24 3.42
CA VAL A 43 -6.34 2.30 4.28
C VAL A 43 -6.73 3.68 3.76
N ILE A 44 -6.61 3.91 2.46
CA ILE A 44 -6.96 5.20 1.85
C ILE A 44 -8.46 5.49 1.98
N LYS A 45 -9.30 4.50 1.76
CA LYS A 45 -10.75 4.68 1.92
C LYS A 45 -11.12 4.99 3.37
N THR A 46 -10.48 4.31 4.32
CA THR A 46 -10.69 4.58 5.74
C THR A 46 -10.29 6.03 6.08
N TYR A 47 -9.14 6.48 5.58
CA TYR A 47 -8.67 7.85 5.73
C TYR A 47 -9.67 8.85 5.16
N LEU A 48 -10.22 8.58 3.98
CA LEU A 48 -11.18 9.47 3.35
C LEU A 48 -12.51 9.56 4.11
N LEU A 49 -12.95 8.48 4.74
CA LEU A 49 -14.15 8.51 5.58
C LEU A 49 -13.97 9.47 6.76
N ASP A 50 -12.78 9.50 7.35
CA ASP A 50 -12.49 10.42 8.44
C ASP A 50 -12.42 11.87 7.96
N THR A 51 -11.71 12.11 6.85
CA THR A 51 -11.44 13.48 6.39
C THR A 51 -12.57 14.11 5.59
N LYS A 52 -13.32 13.28 4.83
CA LYS A 52 -14.39 13.76 3.95
C LYS A 52 -15.79 13.43 4.46
N GLY A 53 -15.88 12.54 5.44
CA GLY A 53 -17.13 12.20 6.08
C GLY A 53 -18.14 11.58 5.11
N ASN A 54 -19.41 11.96 5.29
CA ASN A 54 -20.53 11.39 4.56
C ASN A 54 -20.73 12.04 3.20
N MET A 55 -19.66 12.14 2.42
CA MET A 55 -19.70 12.70 1.08
C MET A 55 -20.32 11.68 0.09
N GLN A 56 -20.83 12.21 -1.03
CA GLN A 56 -21.36 11.37 -2.10
C GLN A 56 -20.29 10.37 -2.60
N VAL A 57 -20.71 9.12 -2.79
CA VAL A 57 -19.80 8.00 -3.14
C VAL A 57 -18.97 8.28 -4.38
N ASN A 58 -19.58 8.89 -5.42
CA ASN A 58 -18.82 9.20 -6.65
C ASN A 58 -17.69 10.18 -6.40
N LYS A 59 -17.85 11.12 -5.47
CA LYS A 59 -16.80 12.07 -5.09
C LYS A 59 -15.73 11.37 -4.26
N LEU A 60 -16.12 10.50 -3.32
CA LEU A 60 -15.18 9.67 -2.55
C LEU A 60 -14.32 8.82 -3.48
N ASN A 61 -14.92 8.20 -4.48
CA ASN A 61 -14.21 7.39 -5.46
C ASN A 61 -13.19 8.20 -6.26
N ARG A 62 -13.50 9.44 -6.60
CA ARG A 62 -12.55 10.33 -7.30
C ARG A 62 -11.36 10.68 -6.43
N PHE A 63 -11.58 11.00 -5.15
CA PHE A 63 -10.49 11.25 -4.21
C PHE A 63 -9.62 10.00 -4.04
N ALA A 64 -10.25 8.84 -3.83
CA ALA A 64 -9.52 7.57 -3.69
C ALA A 64 -8.69 7.27 -4.93
N SER A 65 -9.28 7.37 -6.13
CA SER A 65 -8.59 7.09 -7.39
C SER A 65 -7.37 7.98 -7.59
N ASN A 66 -7.46 9.26 -7.21
CA ASN A 66 -6.33 10.17 -7.33
C ASN A 66 -5.16 9.80 -6.43
N ILE A 67 -5.42 9.13 -5.31
CA ILE A 67 -4.37 8.69 -4.38
C ILE A 67 -3.82 7.32 -4.79
N VAL A 68 -4.68 6.40 -5.26
CA VAL A 68 -4.26 5.02 -5.53
C VAL A 68 -3.77 4.78 -6.95
N LYS A 69 -3.88 5.75 -7.85
CA LYS A 69 -3.38 5.58 -9.22
C LYS A 69 -1.86 5.41 -9.25
N ALA A 70 -1.36 4.78 -10.31
CA ALA A 70 0.05 4.42 -10.43
C ALA A 70 1.00 5.62 -10.30
N GLN A 71 0.68 6.75 -10.92
CA GLN A 71 1.50 7.95 -10.81
C GLN A 71 1.60 8.43 -9.36
N SER A 72 0.49 8.41 -8.61
CA SER A 72 0.48 8.83 -7.21
C SER A 72 1.29 7.89 -6.34
N GLN A 73 1.15 6.58 -6.54
CA GLN A 73 1.94 5.59 -5.80
C GLN A 73 3.43 5.72 -6.12
N SER A 74 3.77 6.01 -7.39
CA SER A 74 5.14 6.27 -7.81
C SER A 74 5.74 7.48 -7.09
N GLU A 75 4.96 8.54 -6.94
CA GLU A 75 5.38 9.72 -6.18
C GLU A 75 5.57 9.40 -4.70
N MET A 76 4.64 8.64 -4.12
CA MET A 76 4.71 8.26 -2.71
C MET A 76 5.96 7.43 -2.42
N ILE A 77 6.28 6.45 -3.27
CA ILE A 77 7.48 5.63 -3.03
C ILE A 77 8.75 6.46 -3.14
N GLY A 78 8.78 7.44 -4.03
CA GLY A 78 9.90 8.38 -4.12
C GLY A 78 10.12 9.14 -2.82
N ILE A 79 9.06 9.47 -2.11
CA ILE A 79 9.12 10.16 -0.82
C ILE A 79 9.60 9.22 0.29
N ILE A 80 9.09 8.00 0.35
CA ILE A 80 9.34 7.09 1.48
C ILE A 80 10.57 6.20 1.30
N GLU A 81 11.09 6.06 0.08
CA GLU A 81 12.23 5.17 -0.18
C GLU A 81 13.41 5.40 0.76
N PRO A 82 13.83 6.67 1.06
CA PRO A 82 14.90 6.90 2.01
C PRO A 82 14.59 6.43 3.45
N LEU A 83 13.33 6.20 3.76
CA LEU A 83 12.90 5.76 5.10
C LEU A 83 12.86 4.24 5.24
N LEU A 84 13.01 3.50 4.13
CA LEU A 84 12.85 2.05 4.13
C LEU A 84 14.04 1.36 4.80
N SER A 85 13.74 0.30 5.56
CA SER A 85 14.76 -0.62 6.04
C SER A 85 15.34 -1.42 4.86
N PRO A 86 16.52 -2.06 5.03
CA PRO A 86 17.08 -2.90 3.96
C PRO A 86 16.12 -4.00 3.50
N ALA A 87 15.38 -4.62 4.42
CA ALA A 87 14.41 -5.67 4.06
C ALA A 87 13.24 -5.09 3.26
N GLU A 88 12.72 -3.93 3.68
CA GLU A 88 11.65 -3.24 2.98
C GLU A 88 12.08 -2.81 1.59
N GLU A 89 13.27 -2.25 1.47
CA GLU A 89 13.80 -1.82 0.19
C GLU A 89 13.97 -2.99 -0.77
N ALA A 90 14.43 -4.14 -0.28
CA ALA A 90 14.59 -5.34 -1.08
C ALA A 90 13.26 -5.81 -1.67
N VAL A 91 12.19 -5.79 -0.87
CA VAL A 91 10.84 -6.16 -1.33
C VAL A 91 10.36 -5.17 -2.40
N TYR A 92 10.53 -3.88 -2.15
CA TYR A 92 10.16 -2.85 -3.12
C TYR A 92 10.88 -3.06 -4.46
N LYS A 93 12.19 -3.24 -4.43
CA LYS A 93 12.97 -3.40 -5.65
C LYS A 93 12.59 -4.65 -6.43
N ARG A 94 12.32 -5.75 -5.74
CA ARG A 94 11.84 -6.97 -6.39
C ARG A 94 10.52 -6.75 -7.10
N GLY A 95 9.59 -6.01 -6.48
CA GLY A 95 8.31 -5.69 -7.10
C GLY A 95 8.47 -4.74 -8.30
N ARG A 96 9.29 -3.71 -8.14
CA ARG A 96 9.60 -2.77 -9.22
C ARG A 96 10.21 -3.47 -10.44
N ASN A 97 11.06 -4.46 -10.19
CA ASN A 97 11.80 -5.16 -11.25
C ASN A 97 11.06 -6.39 -11.78
N ALA A 98 9.92 -6.75 -11.20
CA ALA A 98 9.15 -7.90 -11.65
C ALA A 98 8.63 -7.69 -13.07
N LYS A 99 8.69 -8.73 -13.90
CA LYS A 99 8.14 -8.68 -15.25
C LYS A 99 6.64 -8.88 -15.19
N SER A 100 5.90 -7.90 -15.69
CA SER A 100 4.45 -7.96 -15.82
C SER A 100 4.09 -7.89 -17.29
N TYR A 101 3.11 -8.69 -17.70
CA TYR A 101 2.60 -8.70 -19.09
C TYR A 101 1.55 -7.62 -19.31
N THR A 102 1.11 -6.94 -18.24
CA THR A 102 0.12 -5.88 -18.31
C THR A 102 0.74 -4.56 -17.89
N SER A 103 0.27 -3.47 -18.50
CA SER A 103 0.62 -2.13 -18.08
C SER A 103 -0.66 -1.35 -17.81
N ALA A 104 -0.59 -0.41 -16.87
CA ALA A 104 -1.73 0.45 -16.58
C ALA A 104 -1.96 1.42 -17.74
N LYS A 105 -3.22 1.63 -18.12
CA LYS A 105 -3.58 2.69 -19.04
C LYS A 105 -3.24 4.04 -18.39
N ASN A 106 -2.73 4.98 -19.17
CA ASN A 106 -2.46 6.35 -18.76
C ASN A 106 -1.34 6.49 -17.72
N ALA A 107 -0.50 5.46 -17.57
CA ALA A 107 0.69 5.54 -16.71
C ALA A 107 1.93 5.22 -17.53
N SER A 108 3.05 5.88 -17.23
CA SER A 108 4.33 5.51 -17.81
C SER A 108 4.75 4.13 -17.32
N ILE A 109 5.62 3.46 -18.07
CA ILE A 109 6.17 2.15 -17.67
C ILE A 109 6.90 2.29 -16.32
N SER A 110 7.65 3.39 -16.14
CA SER A 110 8.37 3.66 -14.90
C SER A 110 7.41 3.80 -13.71
N ASP A 111 6.35 4.60 -13.87
CA ASP A 111 5.36 4.79 -12.80
C ASP A 111 4.64 3.48 -12.47
N TYR A 112 4.30 2.71 -13.48
CA TYR A 112 3.65 1.42 -13.30
C TYR A 112 4.53 0.46 -12.49
N ARG A 113 5.81 0.37 -12.84
CA ARG A 113 6.77 -0.50 -12.12
C ARG A 113 6.98 -0.05 -10.69
N ARG A 114 7.10 1.25 -10.47
CA ARG A 114 7.27 1.80 -9.12
C ARG A 114 6.02 1.59 -8.27
N ALA A 115 4.85 1.73 -8.87
CA ALA A 115 3.59 1.43 -8.20
C ALA A 115 3.49 -0.05 -7.82
N THR A 116 3.89 -0.96 -8.71
CA THR A 116 3.91 -2.39 -8.41
C THR A 116 4.84 -2.70 -7.23
N GLY A 117 6.02 -2.08 -7.21
CA GLY A 117 6.95 -2.21 -6.09
C GLY A 117 6.37 -1.68 -4.78
N PHE A 118 5.70 -0.53 -4.83
CA PHE A 118 5.02 0.04 -3.67
C PHE A 118 3.94 -0.92 -3.14
N GLU A 119 3.11 -1.44 -4.04
CA GLU A 119 2.06 -2.39 -3.66
C GLU A 119 2.63 -3.68 -3.08
N ALA A 120 3.73 -4.18 -3.65
CA ALA A 120 4.42 -5.36 -3.11
C ALA A 120 4.91 -5.09 -1.69
N LEU A 121 5.46 -3.92 -1.42
CA LEU A 121 5.87 -3.51 -0.07
C LEU A 121 4.68 -3.47 0.89
N MET A 122 3.56 -2.90 0.46
CA MET A 122 2.35 -2.86 1.30
C MET A 122 1.84 -4.26 1.61
N GLY A 123 1.82 -5.15 0.63
CA GLY A 123 1.41 -6.54 0.82
C GLY A 123 2.32 -7.30 1.77
N TYR A 124 3.62 -7.08 1.65
CA TYR A 124 4.62 -7.67 2.54
C TYR A 124 4.39 -7.24 3.99
N LEU A 125 4.26 -5.95 4.22
CA LEU A 125 4.06 -5.42 5.58
C LEU A 125 2.73 -5.90 6.18
N TYR A 126 1.69 -5.96 5.37
CA TYR A 126 0.39 -6.49 5.82
C TYR A 126 0.50 -7.95 6.24
N LEU A 127 1.13 -8.80 5.43
CA LEU A 127 1.24 -10.22 5.73
C LEU A 127 2.21 -10.51 6.88
N GLU A 128 3.21 -9.66 7.10
CA GLU A 128 4.11 -9.76 8.25
C GLU A 128 3.47 -9.23 9.54
N GLY A 129 2.27 -8.66 9.47
CA GLY A 129 1.63 -8.07 10.63
C GLY A 129 2.18 -6.71 11.04
N GLU A 130 2.96 -6.08 10.17
CA GLU A 130 3.60 -4.78 10.43
C GLU A 130 2.66 -3.62 10.06
N TYR A 131 1.48 -3.59 10.67
CA TYR A 131 0.42 -2.65 10.31
C TYR A 131 0.78 -1.21 10.62
N GLU A 132 1.31 -0.95 11.80
CA GLU A 132 1.69 0.40 12.19
C GLU A 132 2.79 0.94 11.28
N ARG A 133 3.77 0.10 10.97
CA ARG A 133 4.85 0.48 10.06
C ARG A 133 4.30 0.82 8.69
N MET A 134 3.40 -0.01 8.15
CA MET A 134 2.74 0.23 6.87
C MET A 134 2.01 1.57 6.87
N ILE A 135 1.21 1.82 7.91
CA ILE A 135 0.41 3.04 8.01
C ILE A 135 1.31 4.26 8.19
N GLN A 136 2.40 4.16 8.96
CA GLN A 136 3.36 5.23 9.13
C GLN A 136 4.03 5.61 7.79
N LEU A 137 4.38 4.63 6.97
CA LEU A 137 4.95 4.90 5.66
C LEU A 137 3.93 5.56 4.72
N ILE A 138 2.68 5.09 4.75
CA ILE A 138 1.61 5.72 3.97
C ILE A 138 1.41 7.17 4.43
N LYS A 139 1.38 7.40 5.73
CA LYS A 139 1.24 8.74 6.29
C LYS A 139 2.37 9.67 5.85
N ALA A 140 3.60 9.18 5.91
CA ALA A 140 4.75 9.98 5.48
C ALA A 140 4.65 10.39 4.01
N GLY A 141 4.23 9.47 3.15
CA GLY A 141 4.02 9.75 1.74
C GLY A 141 2.90 10.76 1.50
N LEU A 142 1.77 10.59 2.18
CA LEU A 142 0.63 11.49 2.05
C LEU A 142 0.94 12.90 2.58
N ASP A 143 1.53 12.99 3.76
CA ASP A 143 1.84 14.28 4.40
C ASP A 143 2.79 15.11 3.55
N ARG A 144 3.84 14.49 3.04
CA ARG A 144 4.83 15.17 2.21
C ARG A 144 4.23 15.60 0.88
N LYS A 145 3.43 14.74 0.26
CA LYS A 145 2.74 15.03 -0.98
C LYS A 145 1.78 16.22 -0.82
N ASN A 146 1.01 16.24 0.27
CA ASN A 146 0.09 17.31 0.57
C ASN A 146 0.82 18.65 0.80
N ARG A 147 1.97 18.64 1.49
CA ARG A 147 2.79 19.84 1.67
C ARG A 147 3.30 20.38 0.35
N ILE A 148 3.74 19.53 -0.55
CA ILE A 148 4.22 19.94 -1.87
C ILE A 148 3.07 20.59 -2.65
N LEU A 149 1.88 20.00 -2.63
CA LEU A 149 0.70 20.55 -3.29
C LEU A 149 0.28 21.90 -2.68
N SER A 150 0.31 22.00 -1.35
CA SER A 150 -0.04 23.25 -0.65
C SER A 150 0.92 24.39 -0.95
N ALA A 151 2.20 24.09 -1.19
CA ALA A 151 3.21 25.09 -1.51
C ALA A 151 3.08 25.66 -2.93
N LYS A 152 2.32 25.00 -3.81
CA LYS A 152 2.10 25.41 -5.20
C LYS A 152 0.89 26.34 -5.36
N TYR A 153 0.07 26.49 -4.35
CA TYR A 153 -1.12 27.32 -4.32
C TYR A 153 -1.07 28.29 -3.14
#